data_d30a9c6c67c7e10655253dd7a3025294
#
_entry.id   d30a9c6c67c7e10655253dd7a3025294
#
_cell.length_a   1.000
_cell.length_b   1.000
_cell.length_c   1.000
_cell.angle_alpha   90.00
_cell.angle_beta   90.00
_cell.angle_gamma   90.00
#
_symmetry.space_group_name_H-M   'P 1'
#
loop_
_entity.id
_entity.type
_entity.pdbx_description
1 polymer ?
#
loop_
_entity_poly.entity_id
_entity_poly.type
_entity_poly.pdbx_seq_one_letter_code
_entity_poly.pdbx_strand_id
1 'polypeptide(L)'
;MSSYRILKGLGLAIALGLATAPPVAAQELFGAIAFSPRTGAHGWSTGNTSRGEAEIDAQANCLKHASDCQLATWFRDACGALAVGRAGGGAHWGNNREQAEAAAIDACRQHTRNCKVVQWQCTPGR
;
A
#
# COMPACT_ATOMS: atom_id res chain seq x y z
N MET A 1 -32.54 -70.14 28.12
CA MET A 1 -31.22 -69.77 27.59
C MET A 1 -31.32 -68.32 27.11
N SER A 2 -30.81 -67.43 27.92
CA SER A 2 -30.84 -65.99 27.58
C SER A 2 -29.59 -65.62 26.83
N SER A 3 -29.74 -65.28 25.59
CA SER A 3 -28.63 -64.72 24.81
C SER A 3 -28.53 -63.25 25.12
N TYR A 4 -27.62 -62.89 25.97
CA TYR A 4 -27.25 -61.50 26.18
C TYR A 4 -26.46 -61.00 24.96
N ARG A 5 -27.11 -60.29 24.10
CA ARG A 5 -26.40 -59.50 23.10
C ARG A 5 -25.88 -58.28 23.77
N ILE A 6 -24.63 -58.25 24.03
CA ILE A 6 -23.92 -57.06 24.43
C ILE A 6 -23.90 -56.17 23.19
N LEU A 7 -24.78 -55.18 23.16
CA LEU A 7 -24.62 -54.06 22.25
C LEU A 7 -23.39 -53.30 22.70
N LYS A 8 -22.28 -53.59 22.03
CA LYS A 8 -21.13 -52.69 22.09
C LYS A 8 -21.57 -51.39 21.48
N GLY A 9 -21.88 -50.41 22.34
CA GLY A 9 -22.09 -49.06 21.90
C GLY A 9 -20.86 -48.61 21.14
N LEU A 10 -21.01 -48.43 19.84
CA LEU A 10 -20.05 -47.61 19.10
C LEU A 10 -20.12 -46.21 19.70
N GLY A 11 -19.19 -45.92 20.59
CA GLY A 11 -18.92 -44.55 20.96
C GLY A 11 -18.53 -43.79 19.67
N LEU A 12 -19.45 -42.99 19.16
CA LEU A 12 -19.10 -42.03 18.15
C LEU A 12 -18.13 -41.05 18.79
N ALA A 13 -16.83 -41.30 18.66
CA ALA A 13 -15.84 -40.29 18.96
C ALA A 13 -16.03 -39.21 17.90
N ILE A 14 -16.83 -38.19 18.26
CA ILE A 14 -16.83 -36.93 17.50
C ILE A 14 -15.46 -36.36 17.76
N ALA A 15 -14.53 -36.64 16.86
CA ALA A 15 -13.31 -35.88 16.78
C ALA A 15 -13.77 -34.47 16.38
N LEU A 16 -13.92 -33.57 17.36
CA LEU A 16 -13.92 -32.15 17.13
C LEU A 16 -12.56 -31.83 16.56
N GLY A 17 -12.44 -32.00 15.23
CA GLY A 17 -11.32 -31.45 14.51
C GLY A 17 -11.36 -29.96 14.76
N LEU A 18 -10.43 -29.47 15.57
CA LEU A 18 -10.11 -28.06 15.57
C LEU A 18 -9.72 -27.74 14.14
N ALA A 19 -10.68 -27.23 13.36
CA ALA A 19 -10.41 -26.64 12.09
C ALA A 19 -9.57 -25.41 12.41
N THR A 20 -8.24 -25.55 12.36
CA THR A 20 -7.36 -24.39 12.31
C THR A 20 -7.70 -23.71 11.00
N ALA A 21 -8.37 -22.54 11.10
CA ALA A 21 -8.54 -21.67 9.96
C ALA A 21 -7.14 -21.46 9.36
N PRO A 22 -6.96 -21.60 8.03
CA PRO A 22 -5.68 -21.26 7.42
C PRO A 22 -5.32 -19.85 7.83
N PRO A 23 -4.03 -19.56 8.15
CA PRO A 23 -3.63 -18.19 8.46
C PRO A 23 -4.06 -17.32 7.29
N VAL A 24 -4.84 -16.26 7.61
CA VAL A 24 -5.18 -15.25 6.62
C VAL A 24 -3.84 -14.67 6.17
N ALA A 25 -3.47 -14.91 4.91
CA ALA A 25 -2.29 -14.28 4.33
C ALA A 25 -2.44 -12.77 4.52
N ALA A 26 -1.41 -12.14 5.08
CA ALA A 26 -1.40 -10.70 5.23
C ALA A 26 -1.68 -10.09 3.86
N GLN A 27 -2.75 -9.28 3.76
CA GLN A 27 -3.14 -8.65 2.52
C GLN A 27 -2.09 -7.62 2.13
N GLU A 28 -1.66 -7.66 0.88
CA GLU A 28 -0.80 -6.62 0.32
C GLU A 28 -1.57 -5.30 0.27
N LEU A 29 -0.93 -4.23 0.68
CA LEU A 29 -1.50 -2.90 0.66
C LEU A 29 -0.69 -1.99 -0.26
N PHE A 30 -1.42 -1.20 -1.03
CA PHE A 30 -0.85 -0.33 -2.05
C PHE A 30 -1.09 1.13 -1.73
N GLY A 31 -0.20 1.95 -2.18
CA GLY A 31 -0.33 3.39 -2.20
C GLY A 31 0.23 3.96 -3.48
N ALA A 32 -0.07 5.23 -3.73
CA ALA A 32 0.42 5.95 -4.90
C ALA A 32 0.52 7.44 -4.62
N ILE A 33 1.32 8.13 -5.40
CA ILE A 33 1.46 9.58 -5.38
C ILE A 33 1.35 10.10 -6.81
N ALA A 34 0.53 11.12 -7.00
CA ALA A 34 0.40 11.90 -8.22
C ALA A 34 0.73 13.36 -7.92
N PHE A 35 1.29 14.08 -8.87
CA PHE A 35 1.58 15.50 -8.70
C PHE A 35 1.53 16.25 -10.01
N SER A 36 1.37 17.58 -9.90
CA SER A 36 1.48 18.52 -11.00
C SER A 36 2.93 19.01 -11.11
N PRO A 37 3.64 18.71 -12.19
CA PRO A 37 5.01 19.22 -12.37
C PRO A 37 5.07 20.75 -12.41
N ARG A 38 3.99 21.38 -12.86
CA ARG A 38 3.93 22.82 -13.03
C ARG A 38 3.68 23.56 -11.72
N THR A 39 2.80 23.06 -10.86
CA THR A 39 2.36 23.77 -9.65
C THR A 39 2.88 23.16 -8.36
N GLY A 40 3.35 21.88 -8.39
CA GLY A 40 3.71 21.14 -7.18
C GLY A 40 2.51 20.60 -6.39
N ALA A 41 1.29 20.88 -6.83
CA ALA A 41 0.09 20.29 -6.24
C ALA A 41 0.17 18.77 -6.34
N HIS A 42 -0.36 18.07 -5.36
CA HIS A 42 -0.23 16.61 -5.31
C HIS A 42 -1.44 15.95 -4.66
N GLY A 43 -1.52 14.65 -4.86
CA GLY A 43 -2.47 13.76 -4.24
C GLY A 43 -1.80 12.43 -3.95
N TRP A 44 -2.33 11.71 -3.00
CA TRP A 44 -1.79 10.43 -2.58
C TRP A 44 -2.90 9.50 -2.11
N SER A 45 -2.57 8.24 -2.02
CA SER A 45 -3.42 7.20 -1.45
C SER A 45 -2.57 6.18 -0.71
N THR A 46 -3.16 5.52 0.28
CA THR A 46 -2.56 4.38 0.98
C THR A 46 -3.65 3.40 1.39
N GLY A 47 -3.25 2.17 1.72
CA GLY A 47 -4.20 1.19 2.23
C GLY A 47 -5.15 0.61 1.19
N ASN A 48 -4.89 0.84 -0.09
CA ASN A 48 -5.66 0.25 -1.17
C ASN A 48 -5.29 -1.23 -1.35
N THR A 49 -6.23 -2.02 -1.82
CA THR A 49 -6.02 -3.47 -2.01
C THR A 49 -5.48 -3.81 -3.40
N SER A 50 -5.36 -2.83 -4.29
CA SER A 50 -4.75 -3.00 -5.59
C SER A 50 -3.98 -1.74 -6.01
N ARG A 51 -2.99 -1.92 -6.88
CA ARG A 51 -2.25 -0.82 -7.49
C ARG A 51 -3.18 0.12 -8.27
N GLY A 52 -4.09 -0.45 -9.05
CA GLY A 52 -5.00 0.36 -9.86
C GLY A 52 -5.88 1.28 -9.03
N GLU A 53 -6.43 0.79 -7.93
CA GLU A 53 -7.20 1.63 -7.00
C GLU A 53 -6.34 2.72 -6.37
N ALA A 54 -5.13 2.38 -5.94
CA ALA A 54 -4.21 3.35 -5.37
C ALA A 54 -3.88 4.48 -6.36
N GLU A 55 -3.61 4.13 -7.61
CA GLU A 55 -3.30 5.11 -8.65
C GLU A 55 -4.51 5.99 -8.99
N ILE A 56 -5.70 5.41 -9.10
CA ILE A 56 -6.94 6.17 -9.34
C ILE A 56 -7.20 7.17 -8.21
N ASP A 57 -7.08 6.73 -6.97
CA ASP A 57 -7.33 7.59 -5.80
C ASP A 57 -6.30 8.71 -5.69
N ALA A 58 -5.03 8.42 -5.88
CA ALA A 58 -3.97 9.44 -5.86
C ALA A 58 -4.18 10.48 -6.97
N GLN A 59 -4.50 10.03 -8.18
CA GLN A 59 -4.78 10.90 -9.32
C GLN A 59 -6.01 11.78 -9.05
N ALA A 60 -7.09 11.20 -8.57
CA ALA A 60 -8.32 11.93 -8.24
C ALA A 60 -8.06 12.99 -7.16
N ASN A 61 -7.28 12.66 -6.14
CA ASN A 61 -6.93 13.60 -5.08
C ASN A 61 -6.07 14.75 -5.60
N CYS A 62 -5.11 14.47 -6.47
CA CYS A 62 -4.29 15.51 -7.11
C CYS A 62 -5.13 16.43 -7.99
N LEU A 63 -6.05 15.88 -8.77
CA LEU A 63 -6.92 16.66 -9.70
C LEU A 63 -7.88 17.62 -8.99
N LYS A 64 -8.04 17.51 -7.67
CA LYS A 64 -8.75 18.52 -6.87
C LYS A 64 -7.97 19.83 -6.77
N HIS A 65 -6.68 19.83 -7.05
CA HIS A 65 -5.78 20.97 -6.83
C HIS A 65 -5.08 21.43 -8.10
N ALA A 66 -5.03 20.63 -9.14
CA ALA A 66 -4.39 20.97 -10.42
C ALA A 66 -5.01 20.14 -11.54
N SER A 67 -4.85 20.60 -12.79
CA SER A 67 -5.41 19.93 -13.97
C SER A 67 -4.41 19.02 -14.68
N ASP A 68 -3.13 19.17 -14.42
CA ASP A 68 -2.02 18.48 -15.11
C ASP A 68 -1.34 17.41 -14.25
N CYS A 69 -2.10 16.76 -13.39
CA CYS A 69 -1.58 15.74 -12.49
C CYS A 69 -1.09 14.51 -13.24
N GLN A 70 0.09 14.03 -12.84
CA GLN A 70 0.73 12.83 -13.36
C GLN A 70 0.97 11.85 -12.23
N LEU A 71 0.74 10.57 -12.48
CA LEU A 71 1.15 9.53 -11.56
C LEU A 71 2.68 9.48 -11.52
N ALA A 72 3.24 9.57 -10.34
CA ALA A 72 4.68 9.68 -10.14
C ALA A 72 5.31 8.42 -9.56
N THR A 73 4.63 7.77 -8.64
CA THR A 73 5.09 6.51 -8.05
C THR A 73 3.92 5.74 -7.45
N TRP A 74 4.09 4.46 -7.37
CA TRP A 74 3.24 3.57 -6.57
C TRP A 74 4.13 2.72 -5.67
N PHE A 75 3.58 2.22 -4.59
CA PHE A 75 4.33 1.40 -3.64
C PHE A 75 3.42 0.33 -3.03
N ARG A 76 4.04 -0.78 -2.68
CA ARG A 76 3.38 -1.95 -2.09
C ARG A 76 4.11 -2.33 -0.82
N ASP A 77 3.39 -2.42 0.30
CA ASP A 77 3.95 -2.72 1.63
C ASP A 77 5.24 -1.92 1.89
N ALA A 78 5.17 -0.63 1.63
CA ALA A 78 6.34 0.25 1.61
C ALA A 78 5.92 1.70 1.88
N CYS A 79 6.83 2.61 1.66
CA CYS A 79 6.60 4.05 1.74
C CYS A 79 6.84 4.71 0.38
N GLY A 80 6.15 5.82 0.13
CA GLY A 80 6.40 6.68 -1.01
C GLY A 80 6.63 8.11 -0.55
N ALA A 81 7.37 8.88 -1.32
CA ALA A 81 7.62 10.29 -1.05
C ALA A 81 7.64 11.11 -2.33
N LEU A 82 7.34 12.39 -2.18
CA LEU A 82 7.39 13.40 -3.24
C LEU A 82 8.31 14.52 -2.80
N ALA A 83 9.25 14.88 -3.65
CA ALA A 83 10.08 16.07 -3.51
C ALA A 83 9.77 17.03 -4.65
N VAL A 84 9.72 18.31 -4.33
CA VAL A 84 9.42 19.39 -5.29
C VAL A 84 10.52 20.42 -5.22
N GLY A 85 10.92 20.91 -6.39
CA GLY A 85 11.91 21.96 -6.55
C GLY A 85 11.35 23.17 -7.28
N ARG A 86 12.24 23.99 -7.85
CA ARG A 86 11.85 25.26 -8.49
C ARG A 86 10.97 25.09 -9.72
N ALA A 87 11.20 24.06 -10.51
CA ALA A 87 10.56 23.88 -11.82
C ALA A 87 10.22 22.41 -12.11
N GLY A 88 9.76 21.71 -11.12
CA GLY A 88 9.40 20.30 -11.25
C GLY A 88 9.54 19.54 -9.94
N GLY A 89 9.46 18.24 -10.01
CA GLY A 89 9.57 17.38 -8.86
C GLY A 89 9.88 15.94 -9.25
N GLY A 90 9.90 15.09 -8.25
CA GLY A 90 10.05 13.66 -8.43
C GLY A 90 9.53 12.92 -7.21
N ALA A 91 9.01 11.75 -7.46
CA ALA A 91 8.54 10.86 -6.41
C ALA A 91 9.17 9.49 -6.58
N HIS A 92 9.33 8.82 -5.47
CA HIS A 92 9.84 7.46 -5.45
C HIS A 92 9.37 6.72 -4.20
N TRP A 93 9.52 5.41 -4.23
CA TRP A 93 9.21 4.57 -3.09
C TRP A 93 10.49 4.10 -2.39
N GLY A 94 10.35 3.60 -1.18
CA GLY A 94 11.41 2.95 -0.41
C GLY A 94 10.79 2.03 0.63
N ASN A 95 11.61 1.16 1.22
CA ASN A 95 11.16 0.22 2.25
C ASN A 95 10.73 0.91 3.55
N ASN A 96 11.21 2.12 3.77
CA ASN A 96 10.84 2.98 4.88
C ASN A 96 10.81 4.43 4.41
N ARG A 97 10.35 5.32 5.28
CA ARG A 97 10.24 6.75 5.00
C ARG A 97 11.56 7.37 4.54
N GLU A 98 12.65 7.09 5.25
CA GLU A 98 13.96 7.70 4.97
C GLU A 98 14.45 7.33 3.58
N GLN A 99 14.31 6.06 3.20
CA GLN A 99 14.70 5.59 1.87
C GLN A 99 13.80 6.20 0.80
N ALA A 100 12.50 6.28 1.04
CA ALA A 100 11.56 6.89 0.09
C ALA A 100 11.87 8.38 -0.12
N GLU A 101 12.14 9.11 0.96
CA GLU A 101 12.48 10.54 0.89
C GLU A 101 13.80 10.78 0.14
N ALA A 102 14.83 10.00 0.42
CA ALA A 102 16.11 10.09 -0.29
C ALA A 102 15.93 9.80 -1.78
N ALA A 103 15.18 8.76 -2.13
CA ALA A 103 14.90 8.40 -3.51
C ALA A 103 14.07 9.47 -4.24
N ALA A 104 13.12 10.09 -3.55
CA ALA A 104 12.30 11.17 -4.10
C ALA A 104 13.15 12.43 -4.39
N ILE A 105 14.07 12.77 -3.49
CA ILE A 105 15.01 13.89 -3.70
C ILE A 105 15.89 13.60 -4.92
N ASP A 106 16.43 12.40 -5.06
CA ASP A 106 17.23 12.03 -6.21
C ASP A 106 16.44 12.10 -7.52
N ALA A 107 15.20 11.62 -7.50
CA ALA A 107 14.31 11.74 -8.66
C ALA A 107 14.01 13.19 -9.02
N CYS A 108 13.75 14.03 -8.03
CA CYS A 108 13.50 15.46 -8.21
C CYS A 108 14.72 16.18 -8.82
N ARG A 109 15.92 15.87 -8.36
CA ARG A 109 17.17 16.47 -8.83
C ARG A 109 17.48 16.20 -10.30
N GLN A 110 16.88 15.17 -10.88
CA GLN A 110 16.99 14.89 -12.31
C GLN A 110 16.23 15.92 -13.18
N HIS A 111 15.28 16.65 -12.58
CA HIS A 111 14.41 17.57 -13.30
C HIS A 111 14.55 19.03 -12.88
N THR A 112 15.00 19.29 -11.65
CA THR A 112 15.03 20.63 -11.09
C THR A 112 16.04 20.76 -9.95
N ARG A 113 16.09 21.94 -9.35
CA ARG A 113 16.98 22.27 -8.22
C ARG A 113 16.17 22.64 -6.98
N ASN A 114 16.86 22.66 -5.83
CA ASN A 114 16.28 23.02 -4.54
C ASN A 114 15.13 22.10 -4.14
N CYS A 115 15.34 20.81 -4.34
CA CYS A 115 14.35 19.79 -4.03
C CYS A 115 14.14 19.62 -2.53
N LYS A 116 12.87 19.67 -2.12
CA LYS A 116 12.45 19.43 -0.74
C LYS A 116 11.33 18.39 -0.73
N VAL A 117 11.36 17.50 0.23
CA VAL A 117 10.25 16.57 0.46
C VAL A 117 9.03 17.38 0.94
N VAL A 118 7.92 17.25 0.22
CA VAL A 118 6.66 17.92 0.55
C VAL A 118 5.58 16.94 0.97
N GLN A 119 5.74 15.67 0.69
CA GLN A 119 4.79 14.62 1.03
C GLN A 119 5.49 13.27 1.19
N TRP A 120 5.05 12.49 2.15
CA TRP A 120 5.40 11.09 2.28
C TRP A 120 4.23 10.33 2.87
N GLN A 121 4.08 9.08 2.48
CA GLN A 121 3.09 8.16 3.01
C GLN A 121 3.64 6.75 3.05
N CYS A 122 3.27 6.00 4.07
CA CYS A 122 3.57 4.57 4.15
C CYS A 122 2.27 3.78 4.13
N THR A 123 2.30 2.59 3.55
CA THR A 123 1.19 1.65 3.70
C THR A 123 1.05 1.26 5.17
N PRO A 124 -0.17 0.94 5.64
CA PRO A 124 -0.37 0.53 7.03
C PRO A 124 0.57 -0.60 7.44
N GLY A 125 1.17 -0.50 8.62
CA GLY A 125 2.12 -1.48 9.15
C GLY A 125 3.59 -1.22 8.79
N ARG A 126 3.90 -0.09 8.19
CA ARG A 126 5.28 0.31 7.82
C ARG A 126 5.74 1.58 8.51
#